data_9e2dc1ef748b4227b4b7a7a101a67356
#
_entry.id   9e2dc1ef748b4227b4b7a7a101a67356
#
_cell.length_a   1.000
_cell.length_b   1.000
_cell.length_c   1.000
_cell.angle_alpha   90.00
_cell.angle_beta   90.00
_cell.angle_gamma   90.00
#
_symmetry.space_group_name_H-M   'P 1'
#
loop_
_entity.id
_entity.type
_entity.pdbx_description
1 polymer ?
#
loop_
_entity_poly.entity_id
_entity_poly.type
_entity_poly.pdbx_seq_one_letter_code
_entity_poly.pdbx_strand_id
1 'polypeptide(L)'
;MPTQEERLTVLEQKTATHIQEMDENFTIMVGVIRHQGQDIKRIFQRLETMDESLNTLNQSLETVAKRLETIDQRLNQFETTFDEHTSLLTQILARLPKAP
;
A
#
# COMPACT_ATOMS: atom_id res chain seq x y z
N MET A 1 -9.26 -70.30 13.68
CA MET A 1 -9.87 -69.25 12.88
C MET A 1 -10.76 -68.40 13.75
N PRO A 2 -10.77 -67.11 13.58
CA PRO A 2 -11.66 -66.23 14.32
C PRO A 2 -13.12 -66.50 13.96
N THR A 3 -13.97 -66.43 14.98
CA THR A 3 -15.43 -66.58 14.81
C THR A 3 -16.01 -65.35 14.12
N GLN A 4 -17.24 -65.46 13.67
CA GLN A 4 -17.96 -64.32 13.11
C GLN A 4 -18.12 -63.17 14.13
N GLU A 5 -18.34 -63.50 15.40
CA GLU A 5 -18.43 -62.52 16.48
C GLU A 5 -17.12 -61.78 16.71
N GLU A 6 -15.98 -62.49 16.66
CA GLU A 6 -14.67 -61.89 16.79
C GLU A 6 -14.38 -60.95 15.61
N ARG A 7 -14.73 -61.37 14.40
CA ARG A 7 -14.60 -60.54 13.20
C ARG A 7 -15.44 -59.27 13.28
N LEU A 8 -16.67 -59.43 13.77
CA LEU A 8 -17.58 -58.29 13.92
C LEU A 8 -17.05 -57.32 14.94
N THR A 9 -16.53 -57.78 16.06
CA THR A 9 -15.92 -56.94 17.11
C THR A 9 -14.72 -56.17 16.58
N VAL A 10 -13.85 -56.83 15.82
CA VAL A 10 -12.69 -56.18 15.20
C VAL A 10 -13.15 -55.10 14.19
N LEU A 11 -14.16 -55.40 13.40
CA LEU A 11 -14.70 -54.45 12.42
C LEU A 11 -15.34 -53.24 13.11
N GLU A 12 -16.10 -53.45 14.18
CA GLU A 12 -16.70 -52.39 14.99
C GLU A 12 -15.63 -51.48 15.59
N GLN A 13 -14.53 -52.05 16.12
CA GLN A 13 -13.42 -51.28 16.68
C GLN A 13 -12.71 -50.46 15.60
N LYS A 14 -12.45 -51.05 14.44
CA LYS A 14 -11.85 -50.35 13.33
C LYS A 14 -12.71 -49.19 12.84
N THR A 15 -14.00 -49.42 12.72
CA THR A 15 -14.96 -48.40 12.30
C THR A 15 -15.03 -47.25 13.30
N ALA A 16 -15.07 -47.57 14.61
CA ALA A 16 -15.06 -46.56 15.66
C ALA A 16 -13.78 -45.73 15.63
N THR A 17 -12.62 -46.36 15.43
CA THR A 17 -11.34 -45.67 15.30
C THR A 17 -11.32 -44.75 14.07
N HIS A 18 -11.81 -45.20 12.94
CA HIS A 18 -11.91 -44.38 11.72
C HIS A 18 -12.82 -43.19 11.91
N ILE A 19 -13.97 -43.36 12.55
CA ILE A 19 -14.90 -42.28 12.86
C ILE A 19 -14.22 -41.22 13.74
N GLN A 20 -13.51 -41.67 14.76
CA GLN A 20 -12.78 -40.79 15.68
C GLN A 20 -11.69 -40.01 14.95
N GLU A 21 -10.90 -40.67 14.12
CA GLU A 21 -9.85 -40.04 13.34
C GLU A 21 -10.43 -39.01 12.35
N MET A 22 -11.53 -39.35 11.69
CA MET A 22 -12.22 -38.44 10.79
C MET A 22 -12.76 -37.21 11.52
N ASP A 23 -13.30 -37.41 12.73
CA ASP A 23 -13.80 -36.31 13.55
C ASP A 23 -12.69 -35.39 14.00
N GLU A 24 -11.56 -35.94 14.42
CA GLU A 24 -10.36 -35.18 14.78
C GLU A 24 -9.84 -34.39 13.59
N ASN A 25 -9.73 -35.00 12.42
CA ASN A 25 -9.28 -34.37 11.21
C ASN A 25 -10.23 -33.25 10.77
N PHE A 26 -11.54 -33.49 10.90
CA PHE A 26 -12.55 -32.47 10.58
C PHE A 26 -12.43 -31.26 11.50
N THR A 27 -12.23 -31.51 12.82
CA THR A 27 -12.02 -30.45 13.81
C THR A 27 -10.78 -29.59 13.46
N ILE A 28 -9.68 -30.25 13.08
CA ILE A 28 -8.46 -29.58 12.64
C ILE A 28 -8.73 -28.73 11.38
N MET A 29 -9.42 -29.28 10.39
CA MET A 29 -9.77 -28.58 9.16
C MET A 29 -10.64 -27.35 9.44
N VAL A 30 -11.62 -27.46 10.30
CA VAL A 30 -12.46 -26.32 10.71
C VAL A 30 -11.62 -25.23 11.37
N GLY A 31 -10.68 -25.62 12.24
CA GLY A 31 -9.76 -24.69 12.87
C GLY A 31 -8.88 -23.96 11.86
N VAL A 32 -8.33 -24.69 10.88
CA VAL A 32 -7.52 -24.11 9.81
C VAL A 32 -8.34 -23.14 8.96
N ILE A 33 -9.56 -23.51 8.60
CA ILE A 33 -10.44 -22.65 7.79
C ILE A 33 -10.77 -21.36 8.54
N ARG A 34 -11.07 -21.44 9.85
CA ARG A 34 -11.30 -20.25 10.68
C ARG A 34 -10.08 -19.35 10.73
N HIS A 35 -8.91 -19.94 10.90
CA HIS A 35 -7.67 -19.19 10.95
C HIS A 35 -7.38 -18.49 9.61
N GLN A 36 -7.57 -19.21 8.51
CA GLN A 36 -7.45 -18.63 7.17
C GLN A 36 -8.45 -17.50 6.95
N GLY A 37 -9.70 -17.66 7.42
CA GLY A 37 -10.71 -16.63 7.34
C GLY A 37 -10.32 -15.36 8.08
N GLN A 38 -9.71 -15.48 9.25
CA GLN A 38 -9.18 -14.34 10.01
C GLN A 38 -8.01 -13.68 9.28
N ASP A 39 -7.11 -14.47 8.71
CA ASP A 39 -5.98 -13.95 7.95
C ASP A 39 -6.44 -13.19 6.71
N ILE A 40 -7.42 -13.71 5.99
CA ILE A 40 -8.03 -13.04 4.83
C ILE A 40 -8.64 -11.71 5.26
N LYS A 41 -9.35 -11.67 6.37
CA LYS A 41 -9.94 -10.45 6.91
C LYS A 41 -8.87 -9.40 7.21
N ARG A 42 -7.75 -9.81 7.80
CA ARG A 42 -6.61 -8.92 8.07
C ARG A 42 -5.99 -8.39 6.79
N ILE A 43 -5.87 -9.24 5.77
CA ILE A 43 -5.36 -8.84 4.46
C ILE A 43 -6.26 -7.78 3.83
N PHE A 44 -7.58 -7.96 3.86
CA PHE A 44 -8.53 -6.97 3.35
C PHE A 44 -8.42 -5.64 4.10
N GLN A 45 -8.29 -5.67 5.43
CA GLN A 45 -8.10 -4.45 6.23
C GLN A 45 -6.81 -3.72 5.86
N ARG A 46 -5.72 -4.45 5.62
CA ARG A 46 -4.45 -3.88 5.17
C ARG A 46 -4.56 -3.28 3.78
N LEU A 47 -5.29 -3.94 2.88
CA LEU A 47 -5.53 -3.41 1.53
C LEU A 47 -6.33 -2.11 1.57
N GLU A 48 -7.35 -2.01 2.43
CA GLU A 48 -8.08 -0.76 2.65
C GLU A 48 -7.17 0.36 3.14
N THR A 49 -6.33 0.07 4.13
CA THR A 49 -5.37 1.05 4.66
C THR A 49 -4.38 1.48 3.58
N MET A 50 -3.89 0.56 2.77
CA MET A 50 -3.00 0.87 1.65
C MET A 50 -3.70 1.76 0.61
N ASP A 51 -4.95 1.49 0.32
CA ASP A 51 -5.76 2.27 -0.62
C ASP A 51 -5.93 3.71 -0.14
N GLU A 52 -6.24 3.90 1.15
CA GLU A 52 -6.30 5.22 1.78
C GLU A 52 -4.96 5.94 1.72
N SER A 53 -3.86 5.22 1.99
CA SER A 53 -2.51 5.77 1.93
C SER A 53 -2.14 6.20 0.51
N LEU A 54 -2.53 5.42 -0.51
CA LEU A 54 -2.32 5.76 -1.91
C LEU A 54 -3.11 7.01 -2.31
N ASN A 55 -4.35 7.14 -1.86
CA ASN A 55 -5.15 8.35 -2.10
C ASN A 55 -4.51 9.58 -1.48
N THR A 56 -4.03 9.47 -0.25
CA THR A 56 -3.32 10.55 0.44
C THR A 56 -2.04 10.93 -0.32
N LEU A 57 -1.29 9.92 -0.77
CA LEU A 57 -0.07 10.14 -1.56
C LEU A 57 -0.38 10.87 -2.87
N ASN A 58 -1.43 10.47 -3.58
CA ASN A 58 -1.86 11.13 -4.80
C ASN A 58 -2.21 12.60 -4.57
N GLN A 59 -2.92 12.90 -3.50
CA GLN A 59 -3.25 14.28 -3.13
C GLN A 59 -1.98 15.09 -2.82
N SER A 60 -1.02 14.49 -2.12
CA SER A 60 0.26 15.13 -1.84
C SER A 60 1.04 15.41 -3.11
N LEU A 61 1.05 14.46 -4.05
CA LEU A 61 1.70 14.62 -5.35
C LEU A 61 1.06 15.75 -6.17
N GLU A 62 -0.26 15.85 -6.17
CA GLU A 62 -0.97 16.96 -6.82
C GLU A 62 -0.59 18.31 -6.22
N THR A 63 -0.50 18.38 -4.89
CA THR A 63 -0.08 19.59 -4.19
C THR A 63 1.35 19.96 -4.55
N VAL A 64 2.26 19.00 -4.60
CA VAL A 64 3.65 19.21 -5.02
C VAL A 64 3.72 19.70 -6.45
N ALA A 65 2.95 19.09 -7.36
CA ALA A 65 2.90 19.50 -8.76
C ALA A 65 2.46 20.96 -8.90
N LYS A 66 1.42 21.37 -8.16
CA LYS A 66 0.95 22.77 -8.15
C LYS A 66 1.99 23.73 -7.61
N ARG A 67 2.70 23.34 -6.55
CA ARG A 67 3.78 24.15 -5.99
C ARG A 67 4.94 24.32 -6.96
N LEU A 68 5.29 23.24 -7.67
CA LEU A 68 6.33 23.31 -8.71
C LEU A 68 5.93 24.24 -9.84
N GLU A 69 4.69 24.19 -10.27
CA GLU A 69 4.15 25.11 -11.27
C GLU A 69 4.22 26.57 -10.81
N THR A 70 3.87 26.83 -9.55
CA THR A 70 3.97 28.17 -8.96
C THR A 70 5.41 28.63 -8.88
N ILE A 71 6.34 27.77 -8.50
CA ILE A 71 7.78 28.07 -8.46
C ILE A 71 8.28 28.40 -9.86
N ASP A 72 7.88 27.63 -10.86
CA ASP A 72 8.26 27.85 -12.24
C ASP A 72 7.79 29.23 -12.74
N GLN A 73 6.55 29.60 -12.44
CA GLN A 73 6.00 30.92 -12.75
C GLN A 73 6.78 32.03 -12.06
N ARG A 74 7.13 31.84 -10.79
CA ARG A 74 7.92 32.80 -10.02
C ARG A 74 9.32 32.96 -10.58
N LEU A 75 9.95 31.88 -11.01
CA LEU A 75 11.27 31.91 -11.65
C LEU A 75 11.21 32.67 -12.96
N ASN A 76 10.18 32.45 -13.76
CA ASN A 76 9.99 33.20 -15.00
C ASN A 76 9.80 34.70 -14.74
N GLN A 77 9.00 35.06 -13.73
CA GLN A 77 8.82 36.47 -13.32
C GLN A 77 10.13 37.06 -12.81
N PHE A 78 10.88 36.28 -12.04
CA PHE A 78 12.19 36.72 -11.54
C PHE A 78 13.17 36.96 -12.68
N GLU A 79 13.23 36.09 -13.67
CA GLU A 79 14.07 36.29 -14.86
C GLU A 79 13.69 37.56 -15.61
N THR A 80 12.40 37.80 -15.84
CA THR A 80 11.91 39.00 -16.49
C THR A 80 12.30 40.24 -15.70
N THR A 81 12.08 40.24 -14.40
CA THR A 81 12.46 41.36 -13.51
C THR A 81 13.96 41.57 -13.50
N PHE A 82 14.74 40.51 -13.47
CA PHE A 82 16.19 40.58 -13.52
C PHE A 82 16.68 41.17 -14.83
N ASP A 83 16.10 40.77 -15.95
CA ASP A 83 16.44 41.34 -17.28
C ASP A 83 16.08 42.82 -17.38
N GLU A 84 14.92 43.22 -16.85
CA GLU A 84 14.50 44.61 -16.76
C GLU A 84 15.48 45.46 -15.94
N HIS A 85 15.86 44.93 -14.77
CA HIS A 85 16.83 45.63 -13.90
C HIS A 85 18.18 45.72 -14.56
N THR A 86 18.65 44.69 -15.24
CA THR A 86 19.90 44.68 -15.96
C THR A 86 19.86 45.75 -17.09
N SER A 87 18.76 45.82 -17.81
CA SER A 87 18.55 46.83 -18.86
C SER A 87 18.58 48.24 -18.28
N LEU A 88 17.87 48.47 -17.16
CA LEU A 88 17.86 49.77 -16.48
C LEU A 88 19.25 50.16 -15.97
N LEU A 89 19.99 49.25 -15.39
CA LEU A 89 21.35 49.49 -14.93
C LEU A 89 22.27 49.85 -16.10
N THR A 90 22.14 49.15 -17.21
CA THR A 90 22.91 49.43 -18.41
C THR A 90 22.59 50.83 -18.94
N GLN A 91 21.32 51.22 -18.96
CA GLN A 91 20.91 52.57 -19.37
C GLN A 91 21.43 53.66 -18.43
N ILE A 92 21.40 53.38 -17.10
CA ILE A 92 21.92 54.31 -16.10
C ILE A 92 23.42 54.48 -16.28
N LEU A 93 24.15 53.40 -16.47
CA LEU A 93 25.61 53.46 -16.71
C LEU A 93 25.95 54.23 -17.96
N ALA A 94 25.14 54.09 -19.03
CA ALA A 94 25.35 54.82 -20.27
C ALA A 94 25.11 56.33 -20.11
N ARG A 95 24.28 56.74 -19.15
CA ARG A 95 23.95 58.16 -18.88
C ARG A 95 24.84 58.80 -17.83
N LEU A 96 25.58 58.01 -17.07
CA LEU A 96 26.51 58.56 -16.08
C LEU A 96 27.67 59.27 -16.79
N PRO A 97 28.07 60.43 -16.27
CA PRO A 97 29.24 61.11 -16.84
C PRO A 97 30.49 60.28 -16.65
N LYS A 98 31.33 60.21 -17.66
CA LYS A 98 32.61 59.54 -17.56
C LYS A 98 33.47 60.25 -16.54
N ALA A 99 34.16 59.47 -15.72
CA ALA A 99 35.14 60.08 -14.80
C ALA A 99 36.22 60.82 -15.59
N PRO A 100 36.68 61.99 -15.11
CA PRO A 100 37.72 62.75 -15.76
C PRO A 100 39.03 61.99 -15.88
#